data_a36d7b3cfc503bc9b1abb5536ce54269
#
_entry.id   a36d7b3cfc503bc9b1abb5536ce54269
#
_cell.length_a   1.000
_cell.length_b   1.000
_cell.length_c   1.000
_cell.angle_alpha   90.00
_cell.angle_beta   90.00
_cell.angle_gamma   90.00
#
_symmetry.space_group_name_H-M   'P 1'
#
loop_
_entity.id
_entity.type
_entity.pdbx_description
1 polymer ?
#
loop_
_entity_poly.entity_id
_entity_poly.type
_entity_poly.pdbx_seq_one_letter_code
_entity_poly.pdbx_strand_id
1 'polypeptide(L)'
;KFVQRKYYGYEIDDSKPVVISTWQSLATFDKKYFEKFDCVVGDEAHLYKSKELQKIMNACINAKYRIGTTGTLDDSKVHKLVLEGLFGRVHNVTTTRELIDKKQLADLKIQCLILKYSQDECKHVKKLNYQEEMDYIVSHEKRNKFIRNLTKTRTGNTLVLFQYVEKHGKVLYDLIGDTLDHQTRKLFFVYGGTETKDRETIRSITENENNAIIVASYGTFSTGINIRNLHNVIFASPTKSKIRILQSLG
;
A
#
# COMPACT_ATOMS: atom_id res chain seq x y z
N LYS A 1 4.08 28.83 -4.61
CA LYS A 1 4.85 29.33 -5.77
C LYS A 1 6.35 28.99 -5.69
N PHE A 2 6.79 28.33 -4.60
CA PHE A 2 8.19 27.95 -4.40
C PHE A 2 8.48 26.47 -4.75
N VAL A 3 7.45 25.69 -5.10
CA VAL A 3 7.52 24.24 -5.29
C VAL A 3 7.22 23.89 -6.73
N GLN A 4 8.09 23.09 -7.33
CA GLN A 4 7.85 22.42 -8.59
C GLN A 4 7.48 20.96 -8.33
N ARG A 5 6.49 20.44 -9.07
CA ARG A 5 6.18 19.01 -9.13
C ARG A 5 6.69 18.44 -10.44
N LYS A 6 7.49 17.38 -10.37
CA LYS A 6 7.99 16.66 -11.54
C LYS A 6 7.47 15.23 -11.53
N TYR A 7 6.48 14.95 -12.35
CA TYR A 7 6.01 13.62 -12.68
C TYR A 7 5.48 13.64 -14.11
N TYR A 8 5.09 12.52 -14.65
CA TYR A 8 4.67 12.36 -16.05
C TYR A 8 3.77 13.53 -16.52
N GLY A 9 4.17 14.22 -17.60
CA GLY A 9 3.43 15.32 -18.20
C GLY A 9 3.74 16.74 -17.68
N TYR A 10 4.68 16.92 -16.74
CA TYR A 10 5.09 18.24 -16.27
C TYR A 10 6.52 18.59 -16.73
N GLU A 11 6.69 19.80 -17.28
CA GLU A 11 8.00 20.35 -17.62
C GLU A 11 8.81 20.74 -16.38
N ILE A 12 10.14 20.81 -16.54
CA ILE A 12 11.03 21.24 -15.47
C ILE A 12 11.06 22.75 -15.46
N ASP A 13 10.80 23.35 -14.32
CA ASP A 13 11.02 24.76 -14.03
C ASP A 13 12.18 24.89 -13.02
N ASP A 14 13.38 25.03 -13.54
CA ASP A 14 14.61 25.15 -12.73
C ASP A 14 14.67 26.42 -11.87
N SER A 15 13.73 27.34 -12.04
CA SER A 15 13.61 28.56 -11.24
C SER A 15 13.08 28.31 -9.82
N LYS A 16 12.55 27.11 -9.54
CA LYS A 16 11.95 26.80 -8.24
C LYS A 16 12.97 26.19 -7.28
N PRO A 17 13.04 26.67 -6.04
CA PRO A 17 13.98 26.16 -5.04
C PRO A 17 13.64 24.76 -4.51
N VAL A 18 12.39 24.30 -4.67
CA VAL A 18 11.93 22.99 -4.21
C VAL A 18 11.39 22.17 -5.37
N VAL A 19 11.93 20.97 -5.54
CA VAL A 19 11.48 20.00 -6.54
C VAL A 19 10.89 18.79 -5.83
N ILE A 20 9.63 18.46 -6.13
CA ILE A 20 8.97 17.22 -5.71
C ILE A 20 8.82 16.33 -6.93
N SER A 21 9.35 15.13 -6.87
CA SER A 21 9.35 14.20 -8.01
C SER A 21 9.28 12.75 -7.56
N THR A 22 8.79 11.90 -8.47
CA THR A 22 8.95 10.45 -8.32
C THR A 22 10.35 10.04 -8.77
N TRP A 23 10.91 9.01 -8.17
CA TRP A 23 12.25 8.51 -8.53
C TRP A 23 12.33 8.05 -9.98
N GLN A 24 11.23 7.50 -10.53
CA GLN A 24 11.16 7.10 -11.95
C GLN A 24 11.40 8.27 -12.89
N SER A 25 10.82 9.42 -12.57
CA SER A 25 11.04 10.66 -13.34
C SER A 25 12.45 11.20 -13.20
N LEU A 26 13.08 11.00 -12.04
CA LEU A 26 14.46 11.46 -11.79
C LEU A 26 15.52 10.50 -12.35
N ALA A 27 15.22 9.22 -12.51
CA ALA A 27 16.18 8.22 -12.98
C ALA A 27 16.73 8.47 -14.39
N THR A 28 16.04 9.29 -15.18
CA THR A 28 16.43 9.69 -16.55
C THR A 28 17.38 10.88 -16.59
N PHE A 29 17.63 11.55 -15.45
CA PHE A 29 18.46 12.75 -15.41
C PHE A 29 19.95 12.41 -15.29
N ASP A 30 20.78 13.30 -15.86
CA ASP A 30 22.23 13.26 -15.68
C ASP A 30 22.59 13.51 -14.20
N LYS A 31 23.71 12.95 -13.75
CA LYS A 31 24.24 13.15 -12.40
C LYS A 31 24.41 14.64 -12.05
N LYS A 32 24.83 15.44 -13.04
CA LYS A 32 25.03 16.88 -12.90
C LYS A 32 23.79 17.63 -12.46
N TYR A 33 22.59 17.13 -12.84
CA TYR A 33 21.32 17.71 -12.39
C TYR A 33 21.15 17.70 -10.86
N PHE A 34 21.69 16.67 -10.21
CA PHE A 34 21.55 16.47 -8.77
C PHE A 34 22.56 17.27 -7.92
N GLU A 35 23.62 17.79 -8.54
CA GLU A 35 24.66 18.54 -7.84
C GLU A 35 24.17 19.89 -7.29
N LYS A 36 23.08 20.42 -7.82
CA LYS A 36 22.50 21.71 -7.38
C LYS A 36 21.73 21.66 -6.06
N PHE A 37 21.44 20.48 -5.54
CA PHE A 37 20.60 20.33 -4.35
C PHE A 37 21.43 20.30 -3.08
N ASP A 38 21.13 21.21 -2.13
CA ASP A 38 21.74 21.26 -0.80
C ASP A 38 21.05 20.33 0.19
N CYS A 39 19.78 19.99 -0.06
CA CYS A 39 18.94 19.16 0.79
C CYS A 39 18.18 18.13 -0.03
N VAL A 40 18.15 16.89 0.44
CA VAL A 40 17.35 15.81 -0.14
C VAL A 40 16.48 15.19 0.95
N VAL A 41 15.19 15.10 0.67
CA VAL A 41 14.21 14.39 1.53
C VAL A 41 13.69 13.18 0.77
N GLY A 42 13.96 11.99 1.29
CA GLY A 42 13.48 10.73 0.74
C GLY A 42 12.30 10.22 1.55
N ASP A 43 11.10 10.29 0.98
CA ASP A 43 9.92 9.64 1.57
C ASP A 43 9.95 8.14 1.28
N GLU A 44 9.29 7.34 2.12
CA GLU A 44 9.35 5.87 2.08
C GLU A 44 10.80 5.36 2.03
N ALA A 45 11.64 5.85 2.93
CA ALA A 45 13.08 5.60 2.94
C ALA A 45 13.45 4.11 2.90
N HIS A 46 12.58 3.21 3.35
CA HIS A 46 12.77 1.76 3.25
C HIS A 46 12.92 1.25 1.80
N LEU A 47 12.48 2.03 0.79
CA LEU A 47 12.64 1.70 -0.63
C LEU A 47 14.06 1.98 -1.16
N TYR A 48 14.87 2.77 -0.44
CA TYR A 48 16.22 3.17 -0.88
C TYR A 48 17.25 2.04 -0.82
N LYS A 49 16.83 0.82 -0.56
CA LYS A 49 17.60 -0.40 -0.82
C LYS A 49 17.73 -0.70 -2.31
N SER A 50 16.90 -0.11 -3.20
CA SER A 50 17.03 -0.28 -4.65
C SER A 50 18.25 0.46 -5.21
N LYS A 51 18.87 -0.12 -6.24
CA LYS A 51 20.07 0.46 -6.88
C LYS A 51 19.80 1.81 -7.52
N GLU A 52 18.60 1.99 -8.06
CA GLU A 52 18.16 3.22 -8.74
C GLU A 52 18.10 4.39 -7.77
N LEU A 53 17.44 4.19 -6.61
CA LEU A 53 17.34 5.21 -5.57
C LEU A 53 18.70 5.52 -4.93
N GLN A 54 19.54 4.50 -4.74
CA GLN A 54 20.94 4.71 -4.29
C GLN A 54 21.74 5.55 -5.29
N LYS A 55 21.58 5.31 -6.61
CA LYS A 55 22.24 6.12 -7.65
C LYS A 55 21.84 7.59 -7.55
N ILE A 56 20.55 7.89 -7.39
CA ILE A 56 20.04 9.26 -7.22
C ILE A 56 20.65 9.91 -5.99
N MET A 57 20.60 9.22 -4.84
CA MET A 57 21.18 9.73 -3.59
C MET A 57 22.69 9.99 -3.68
N ASN A 58 23.44 9.10 -4.34
CA ASN A 58 24.87 9.26 -4.54
C ASN A 58 25.22 10.37 -5.54
N ALA A 59 24.32 10.71 -6.46
CA ALA A 59 24.49 11.83 -7.38
C ALA A 59 24.28 13.19 -6.71
N CYS A 60 23.56 13.26 -5.59
CA CYS A 60 23.38 14.47 -4.80
C CYS A 60 24.62 14.79 -3.95
N ILE A 61 25.78 14.95 -4.58
CA ILE A 61 27.08 15.06 -3.91
C ILE A 61 27.20 16.29 -3.01
N ASN A 62 26.53 17.39 -3.35
CA ASN A 62 26.54 18.65 -2.61
C ASN A 62 25.48 18.71 -1.51
N ALA A 63 24.58 17.72 -1.41
CA ALA A 63 23.53 17.70 -0.41
C ALA A 63 24.10 17.52 0.99
N LYS A 64 24.08 18.61 1.76
CA LYS A 64 24.50 18.65 3.17
C LYS A 64 23.49 17.99 4.09
N TYR A 65 22.19 18.12 3.75
CA TYR A 65 21.10 17.57 4.52
C TYR A 65 20.45 16.42 3.74
N ARG A 66 20.44 15.25 4.35
CA ARG A 66 19.85 14.02 3.78
C ARG A 66 18.90 13.44 4.81
N ILE A 67 17.60 13.55 4.55
CA ILE A 67 16.54 13.16 5.48
C ILE A 67 15.74 12.04 4.84
N GLY A 68 15.64 10.91 5.52
CA GLY A 68 14.77 9.79 5.12
C GLY A 68 13.61 9.64 6.09
N THR A 69 12.39 9.57 5.58
CA THR A 69 11.18 9.32 6.39
C THR A 69 10.57 7.98 6.01
N THR A 70 10.11 7.22 6.99
CA THR A 70 9.36 5.98 6.76
C THR A 70 8.56 5.59 8.00
N GLY A 71 7.34 5.13 7.80
CA GLY A 71 6.52 4.53 8.86
C GLY A 71 6.85 3.04 9.10
N THR A 72 7.56 2.40 8.17
CA THR A 72 7.85 0.96 8.21
C THR A 72 9.31 0.69 7.89
N LEU A 73 10.11 0.41 8.91
CA LEU A 73 11.50 0.00 8.72
C LEU A 73 11.60 -1.53 8.69
N ASP A 74 12.35 -2.07 7.72
CA ASP A 74 12.68 -3.49 7.67
C ASP A 74 13.69 -3.83 8.77
N ASP A 75 13.46 -4.91 9.52
CA ASP A 75 14.33 -5.39 10.60
C ASP A 75 15.67 -5.98 10.08
N SER A 76 15.88 -6.01 8.78
CA SER A 76 17.13 -6.51 8.18
C SER A 76 18.32 -5.58 8.49
N LYS A 77 19.31 -6.11 9.17
CA LYS A 77 20.56 -5.37 9.51
C LYS A 77 21.26 -4.78 8.29
N VAL A 78 21.27 -5.51 7.17
CA VAL A 78 21.92 -5.05 5.92
C VAL A 78 21.19 -3.84 5.35
N HIS A 79 19.85 -3.87 5.31
CA HIS A 79 19.07 -2.73 4.84
C HIS A 79 19.25 -1.50 5.73
N LYS A 80 19.30 -1.70 7.05
CA LYS A 80 19.56 -0.61 8.00
C LYS A 80 20.90 0.06 7.72
N LEU A 81 21.98 -0.70 7.51
CA LEU A 81 23.31 -0.16 7.17
C LEU A 81 23.29 0.68 5.89
N VAL A 82 22.59 0.22 4.84
CA VAL A 82 22.43 0.98 3.59
C VAL A 82 21.72 2.31 3.85
N LEU A 83 20.62 2.29 4.61
CA LEU A 83 19.86 3.50 4.94
C LEU A 83 20.68 4.47 5.80
N GLU A 84 21.40 3.97 6.81
CA GLU A 84 22.27 4.78 7.64
C GLU A 84 23.43 5.38 6.84
N GLY A 85 23.95 4.68 5.82
CA GLY A 85 24.94 5.22 4.90
C GLY A 85 24.41 6.34 3.99
N LEU A 86 23.13 6.31 3.64
CA LEU A 86 22.51 7.33 2.77
C LEU A 86 21.96 8.54 3.55
N PHE A 87 21.35 8.32 4.72
CA PHE A 87 20.61 9.33 5.46
C PHE A 87 21.14 9.61 6.86
N GLY A 88 22.09 8.81 7.34
CA GLY A 88 22.59 8.90 8.72
C GLY A 88 21.77 8.04 9.69
N ARG A 89 22.00 8.24 10.97
CA ARG A 89 21.46 7.42 12.06
C ARG A 89 19.92 7.41 12.09
N VAL A 90 19.36 6.24 12.31
CA VAL A 90 17.90 6.08 12.48
C VAL A 90 17.45 6.62 13.83
N HIS A 91 16.43 7.48 13.80
CA HIS A 91 15.75 8.02 14.96
C HIS A 91 14.27 7.62 14.95
N ASN A 92 13.80 6.99 16.02
CA ASN A 92 12.38 6.71 16.21
C ASN A 92 11.72 7.97 16.79
N VAL A 93 10.82 8.58 16.00
CA VAL A 93 10.13 9.82 16.41
C VAL A 93 8.92 9.50 17.30
N THR A 94 8.18 8.44 16.98
CA THR A 94 7.00 7.99 17.72
C THR A 94 6.70 6.53 17.40
N THR A 95 5.83 5.93 18.19
CA THR A 95 5.32 4.56 17.97
C THR A 95 3.84 4.60 17.66
N THR A 96 3.34 3.58 16.94
CA THR A 96 1.90 3.41 16.66
C THR A 96 1.08 3.44 17.96
N ARG A 97 1.60 2.83 19.04
CA ARG A 97 0.94 2.81 20.35
C ARG A 97 0.78 4.20 20.93
N GLU A 98 1.83 5.01 20.91
CA GLU A 98 1.76 6.40 21.38
C GLU A 98 0.76 7.24 20.59
N LEU A 99 0.65 7.01 19.27
CA LEU A 99 -0.29 7.74 18.42
C LEU A 99 -1.74 7.32 18.72
N ILE A 100 -1.98 6.05 19.00
CA ILE A 100 -3.30 5.53 19.44
C ILE A 100 -3.66 6.14 20.80
N ASP A 101 -2.75 6.09 21.78
CA ASP A 101 -2.96 6.62 23.13
C ASP A 101 -3.22 8.14 23.11
N LYS A 102 -2.61 8.86 22.16
CA LYS A 102 -2.86 10.29 21.88
C LYS A 102 -4.12 10.54 21.04
N LYS A 103 -4.88 9.50 20.67
CA LYS A 103 -6.07 9.59 19.79
C LYS A 103 -5.78 10.22 18.40
N GLN A 104 -4.56 10.11 17.93
CA GLN A 104 -4.15 10.53 16.58
C GLN A 104 -4.33 9.41 15.55
N LEU A 105 -4.35 8.16 16.01
CA LEU A 105 -4.74 6.98 15.23
C LEU A 105 -5.94 6.30 15.87
N ALA A 106 -6.73 5.62 15.06
CA ALA A 106 -7.87 4.82 15.50
C ALA A 106 -7.39 3.58 16.27
N ASP A 107 -8.23 3.10 17.20
CA ASP A 107 -8.01 1.80 17.85
C ASP A 107 -8.06 0.68 16.83
N LEU A 108 -7.05 -0.18 16.85
CA LEU A 108 -6.92 -1.31 15.95
C LEU A 108 -7.23 -2.63 16.66
N LYS A 109 -8.24 -3.35 16.18
CA LYS A 109 -8.56 -4.70 16.61
C LYS A 109 -8.28 -5.71 15.50
N ILE A 110 -7.31 -6.58 15.70
CA ILE A 110 -6.95 -7.63 14.73
C ILE A 110 -7.69 -8.93 15.11
N GLN A 111 -8.43 -9.50 14.15
CA GLN A 111 -9.10 -10.79 14.27
C GLN A 111 -8.52 -11.76 13.24
N CYS A 112 -7.87 -12.82 13.71
CA CYS A 112 -7.36 -13.91 12.89
C CYS A 112 -8.44 -14.99 12.76
N LEU A 113 -9.04 -15.12 11.58
CA LEU A 113 -10.07 -16.13 11.30
C LEU A 113 -9.41 -17.37 10.69
N ILE A 114 -9.41 -18.48 11.42
CA ILE A 114 -8.79 -19.74 10.99
C ILE A 114 -9.82 -20.58 10.25
N LEU A 115 -9.65 -20.73 8.92
CA LEU A 115 -10.45 -21.63 8.11
C LEU A 115 -9.88 -23.04 8.18
N LYS A 116 -10.74 -24.01 8.48
CA LYS A 116 -10.37 -25.43 8.49
C LYS A 116 -10.74 -26.07 7.16
N TYR A 117 -9.80 -26.78 6.57
CA TYR A 117 -9.94 -27.56 5.36
C TYR A 117 -9.98 -29.06 5.70
N SER A 118 -10.52 -29.87 4.80
CA SER A 118 -10.50 -31.33 4.95
C SER A 118 -9.08 -31.88 4.94
N GLN A 119 -8.88 -33.09 5.50
CA GLN A 119 -7.56 -33.71 5.50
C GLN A 119 -7.05 -33.98 4.09
N ASP A 120 -7.95 -34.31 3.15
CA ASP A 120 -7.58 -34.60 1.77
C ASP A 120 -7.17 -33.33 1.01
N GLU A 121 -7.87 -32.20 1.22
CA GLU A 121 -7.44 -30.91 0.73
C GLU A 121 -6.06 -30.54 1.26
N CYS A 122 -5.83 -30.72 2.56
CA CYS A 122 -4.52 -30.44 3.17
C CYS A 122 -3.39 -31.33 2.60
N LYS A 123 -3.68 -32.63 2.35
CA LYS A 123 -2.72 -33.56 1.74
C LYS A 123 -2.42 -33.18 0.28
N HIS A 124 -3.44 -32.75 -0.47
CA HIS A 124 -3.28 -32.30 -1.84
C HIS A 124 -2.38 -31.03 -1.87
N VAL A 125 -2.72 -30.01 -1.12
CA VAL A 125 -2.01 -28.71 -1.11
C VAL A 125 -0.55 -28.84 -0.66
N LYS A 126 -0.23 -29.75 0.27
CA LYS A 126 1.17 -30.02 0.68
C LYS A 126 2.11 -30.44 -0.43
N LYS A 127 1.59 -30.97 -1.54
CA LYS A 127 2.37 -31.41 -2.70
C LYS A 127 2.59 -30.30 -3.73
N LEU A 128 1.89 -29.19 -3.60
CA LEU A 128 1.93 -28.07 -4.54
C LEU A 128 3.15 -27.18 -4.29
N ASN A 129 3.66 -26.57 -5.35
CA ASN A 129 4.61 -25.48 -5.19
C ASN A 129 3.89 -24.20 -4.70
N TYR A 130 4.66 -23.17 -4.32
CA TYR A 130 4.11 -21.93 -3.76
C TYR A 130 3.08 -21.25 -4.68
N GLN A 131 3.31 -21.23 -6.00
CA GLN A 131 2.39 -20.57 -6.93
C GLN A 131 1.08 -21.36 -7.08
N GLU A 132 1.18 -22.67 -7.17
CA GLU A 132 0.02 -23.59 -7.23
C GLU A 132 -0.79 -23.53 -5.93
N GLU A 133 -0.13 -23.48 -4.77
CA GLU A 133 -0.79 -23.29 -3.48
C GLU A 133 -1.56 -21.97 -3.44
N MET A 134 -0.93 -20.87 -3.90
CA MET A 134 -1.58 -19.57 -3.97
C MET A 134 -2.79 -19.58 -4.91
N ASP A 135 -2.66 -20.18 -6.07
CA ASP A 135 -3.74 -20.31 -7.03
C ASP A 135 -4.90 -21.16 -6.45
N TYR A 136 -4.60 -22.25 -5.75
CA TYR A 136 -5.59 -23.04 -5.03
C TYR A 136 -6.33 -22.21 -3.97
N ILE A 137 -5.61 -21.46 -3.12
CA ILE A 137 -6.19 -20.66 -2.05
C ILE A 137 -7.12 -19.58 -2.60
N VAL A 138 -6.71 -18.86 -3.65
CA VAL A 138 -7.49 -17.72 -4.18
C VAL A 138 -8.68 -18.19 -5.04
N SER A 139 -8.62 -19.37 -5.64
CA SER A 139 -9.73 -19.95 -6.41
C SER A 139 -10.69 -20.78 -5.56
N HIS A 140 -10.39 -21.03 -4.28
CA HIS A 140 -11.18 -21.92 -3.44
C HIS A 140 -12.58 -21.34 -3.15
N GLU A 141 -13.60 -21.98 -3.73
CA GLU A 141 -14.98 -21.47 -3.75
C GLU A 141 -15.57 -21.23 -2.35
N LYS A 142 -15.45 -22.22 -1.44
CA LYS A 142 -15.99 -22.09 -0.06
C LYS A 142 -15.33 -20.94 0.68
N ARG A 143 -14.02 -20.73 0.47
CA ARG A 143 -13.28 -19.62 1.04
C ARG A 143 -13.77 -18.28 0.50
N ASN A 144 -13.97 -18.16 -0.79
CA ASN A 144 -14.45 -16.94 -1.43
C ASN A 144 -15.89 -16.60 -1.00
N LYS A 145 -16.77 -17.62 -0.87
CA LYS A 145 -18.10 -17.47 -0.26
C LYS A 145 -18.04 -17.03 1.20
N PHE A 146 -17.07 -17.55 1.97
CA PHE A 146 -16.86 -17.10 3.35
C PHE A 146 -16.43 -15.63 3.40
N ILE A 147 -15.48 -15.19 2.56
CA ILE A 147 -15.03 -13.78 2.48
C ILE A 147 -16.20 -12.88 2.09
N ARG A 148 -17.00 -13.27 1.10
CA ARG A 148 -18.23 -12.56 0.73
C ARG A 148 -19.16 -12.37 1.93
N ASN A 149 -19.48 -13.45 2.65
CA ASN A 149 -20.39 -13.43 3.79
C ASN A 149 -19.82 -12.55 4.93
N LEU A 150 -18.52 -12.69 5.21
CA LEU A 150 -17.84 -11.84 6.18
C LEU A 150 -17.95 -10.36 5.80
N THR A 151 -17.71 -10.03 4.53
CA THR A 151 -17.81 -8.64 4.04
C THR A 151 -19.22 -8.08 4.20
N LYS A 152 -20.23 -8.88 3.88
CA LYS A 152 -21.64 -8.47 4.00
C LYS A 152 -22.08 -8.22 5.45
N THR A 153 -21.55 -9.00 6.39
CA THR A 153 -21.91 -8.87 7.83
C THR A 153 -21.21 -7.72 8.54
N ARG A 154 -20.19 -7.12 7.92
CA ARG A 154 -19.52 -5.95 8.50
C ARG A 154 -20.35 -4.69 8.29
N THR A 155 -20.54 -3.93 9.34
CA THR A 155 -21.09 -2.57 9.28
C THR A 155 -19.96 -1.56 9.10
N GLY A 156 -20.25 -0.44 8.48
CA GLY A 156 -19.26 0.59 8.17
C GLY A 156 -18.49 0.32 6.87
N ASN A 157 -17.71 1.31 6.47
CA ASN A 157 -16.89 1.20 5.27
C ASN A 157 -15.88 0.08 5.39
N THR A 158 -15.88 -0.82 4.42
CA THR A 158 -15.11 -2.07 4.43
C THR A 158 -14.21 -2.17 3.21
N LEU A 159 -12.91 -2.33 3.44
CA LEU A 159 -11.90 -2.56 2.42
C LEU A 159 -11.57 -4.05 2.35
N VAL A 160 -11.70 -4.64 1.16
CA VAL A 160 -11.35 -6.04 0.88
C VAL A 160 -10.11 -6.08 0.00
N LEU A 161 -8.99 -6.52 0.53
CA LEU A 161 -7.69 -6.47 -0.16
C LEU A 161 -7.35 -7.80 -0.83
N PHE A 162 -7.02 -7.72 -2.12
CA PHE A 162 -6.63 -8.86 -2.93
C PHE A 162 -5.27 -8.68 -3.62
N GLN A 163 -4.66 -9.80 -4.08
CA GLN A 163 -3.38 -9.82 -4.79
C GLN A 163 -3.57 -9.91 -6.31
N TYR A 164 -4.43 -10.80 -6.79
CA TYR A 164 -4.60 -11.13 -8.21
C TYR A 164 -5.90 -10.54 -8.74
N VAL A 165 -5.81 -9.67 -9.74
CA VAL A 165 -6.97 -8.92 -10.28
C VAL A 165 -8.00 -9.88 -10.87
N GLU A 166 -7.60 -10.67 -11.88
CA GLU A 166 -8.51 -11.55 -12.63
C GLU A 166 -8.92 -12.78 -11.81
N LYS A 167 -7.96 -13.49 -11.23
CA LYS A 167 -8.18 -14.76 -10.53
C LYS A 167 -8.92 -14.65 -9.20
N HIS A 168 -8.90 -13.47 -8.57
CA HIS A 168 -9.43 -13.30 -7.22
C HIS A 168 -10.24 -12.02 -7.02
N GLY A 169 -9.68 -10.86 -7.39
CA GLY A 169 -10.32 -9.57 -7.18
C GLY A 169 -11.68 -9.44 -7.86
N LYS A 170 -11.75 -9.74 -9.16
CA LYS A 170 -12.99 -9.74 -9.91
C LYS A 170 -13.99 -10.77 -9.39
N VAL A 171 -13.52 -11.98 -9.09
CA VAL A 171 -14.34 -13.06 -8.53
C VAL A 171 -14.99 -12.61 -7.20
N LEU A 172 -14.23 -11.98 -6.30
CA LEU A 172 -14.78 -11.45 -5.04
C LEU A 172 -15.75 -10.30 -5.28
N TYR A 173 -15.43 -9.40 -6.21
CA TYR A 173 -16.27 -8.27 -6.56
C TYR A 173 -17.65 -8.75 -7.06
N ASP A 174 -17.67 -9.68 -8.01
CA ASP A 174 -18.89 -10.24 -8.58
C ASP A 174 -19.68 -11.01 -7.51
N LEU A 175 -19.04 -11.90 -6.73
CA LEU A 175 -19.69 -12.63 -5.64
C LEU A 175 -20.31 -11.73 -4.57
N ILE A 176 -19.68 -10.60 -4.26
CA ILE A 176 -20.22 -9.62 -3.32
C ILE A 176 -21.38 -8.87 -3.98
N GLY A 177 -21.20 -8.39 -5.22
CA GLY A 177 -22.17 -7.64 -5.99
C GLY A 177 -23.48 -8.40 -6.20
N ASP A 178 -23.43 -9.67 -6.63
CA ASP A 178 -24.59 -10.51 -6.88
C ASP A 178 -25.52 -10.68 -5.66
N THR A 179 -24.99 -10.45 -4.48
CA THR A 179 -25.74 -10.65 -3.22
C THR A 179 -25.92 -9.38 -2.40
N LEU A 180 -25.51 -8.23 -2.95
CA LEU A 180 -25.57 -6.94 -2.27
C LEU A 180 -26.84 -6.18 -2.66
N ASP A 181 -27.46 -5.54 -1.71
CA ASP A 181 -28.46 -4.53 -2.01
C ASP A 181 -27.76 -3.22 -2.38
N HIS A 182 -27.67 -2.95 -3.67
CA HIS A 182 -27.01 -1.76 -4.21
C HIS A 182 -27.72 -0.43 -3.91
N GLN A 183 -28.97 -0.46 -3.44
CA GLN A 183 -29.68 0.75 -3.01
C GLN A 183 -29.17 1.22 -1.65
N THR A 184 -28.78 0.29 -0.79
CA THR A 184 -28.37 0.58 0.59
C THR A 184 -26.86 0.57 0.78
N ARG A 185 -26.09 -0.04 -0.14
CA ARG A 185 -24.65 -0.22 0.03
C ARG A 185 -23.90 -0.11 -1.28
N LYS A 186 -22.97 0.86 -1.40
CA LYS A 186 -22.13 1.05 -2.58
C LYS A 186 -20.98 0.04 -2.63
N LEU A 187 -20.69 -0.45 -3.82
CA LEU A 187 -19.57 -1.38 -4.07
C LEU A 187 -18.65 -0.81 -5.13
N PHE A 188 -17.35 -0.75 -4.82
CA PHE A 188 -16.32 -0.23 -5.70
C PHE A 188 -15.24 -1.27 -5.97
N PHE A 189 -14.68 -1.25 -7.20
CA PHE A 189 -13.54 -2.08 -7.60
C PHE A 189 -12.34 -1.19 -7.98
N VAL A 190 -11.20 -1.39 -7.31
CA VAL A 190 -10.03 -0.54 -7.50
C VAL A 190 -8.76 -1.37 -7.66
N TYR A 191 -8.02 -1.17 -8.74
CA TYR A 191 -6.77 -1.87 -9.01
C TYR A 191 -5.78 -0.98 -9.77
N GLY A 192 -4.60 -1.48 -10.12
CA GLY A 192 -3.53 -0.72 -10.78
C GLY A 192 -3.94 -0.06 -12.11
N GLY A 193 -4.91 -0.66 -12.84
CA GLY A 193 -5.47 -0.10 -14.06
C GLY A 193 -6.55 0.96 -13.87
N THR A 194 -7.03 1.19 -12.65
CA THR A 194 -7.99 2.28 -12.37
C THR A 194 -7.29 3.63 -12.48
N GLU A 195 -7.87 4.57 -13.20
CA GLU A 195 -7.33 5.91 -13.35
C GLU A 195 -7.20 6.65 -12.00
N THR A 196 -6.22 7.56 -11.91
CA THR A 196 -5.97 8.31 -10.66
C THR A 196 -7.17 9.16 -10.26
N LYS A 197 -7.87 9.75 -11.24
CA LYS A 197 -9.08 10.54 -10.99
C LYS A 197 -10.20 9.69 -10.39
N ASP A 198 -10.40 8.48 -10.91
CA ASP A 198 -11.43 7.58 -10.43
C ASP A 198 -11.13 7.09 -9.01
N ARG A 199 -9.86 6.81 -8.70
CA ARG A 199 -9.42 6.45 -7.34
C ARG A 199 -9.73 7.58 -6.36
N GLU A 200 -9.43 8.82 -6.73
CA GLU A 200 -9.70 9.98 -5.88
C GLU A 200 -11.21 10.20 -5.71
N THR A 201 -11.99 10.00 -6.77
CA THR A 201 -13.46 10.06 -6.71
C THR A 201 -14.02 9.00 -5.77
N ILE A 202 -13.56 7.74 -5.87
CA ILE A 202 -13.97 6.64 -4.98
C ILE A 202 -13.58 6.95 -3.53
N ARG A 203 -12.37 7.47 -3.30
CA ARG A 203 -11.93 7.91 -1.98
C ARG A 203 -12.87 8.97 -1.39
N SER A 204 -13.15 10.03 -2.17
CA SER A 204 -14.02 11.13 -1.74
C SER A 204 -15.46 10.66 -1.46
N ILE A 205 -16.00 9.78 -2.30
CA ILE A 205 -17.33 9.19 -2.07
C ILE A 205 -17.29 8.36 -0.77
N THR A 206 -16.28 7.52 -0.58
CA THR A 206 -16.20 6.64 0.60
C THR A 206 -16.05 7.44 1.89
N GLU A 207 -15.33 8.56 1.88
CA GLU A 207 -15.23 9.44 3.05
C GLU A 207 -16.57 10.02 3.51
N ASN A 208 -17.52 10.17 2.59
CA ASN A 208 -18.87 10.67 2.88
C ASN A 208 -19.90 9.54 3.09
N GLU A 209 -19.54 8.28 2.82
CA GLU A 209 -20.39 7.11 3.04
C GLU A 209 -20.08 6.46 4.39
N ASN A 210 -21.08 5.79 4.94
CA ASN A 210 -20.95 5.09 6.22
C ASN A 210 -21.03 3.56 6.09
N ASN A 211 -21.24 3.03 4.88
CA ASN A 211 -21.43 1.60 4.67
C ASN A 211 -20.98 1.12 3.27
N ALA A 212 -19.97 1.73 2.68
CA ALA A 212 -19.44 1.32 1.39
C ALA A 212 -18.51 0.10 1.49
N ILE A 213 -18.41 -0.67 0.40
CA ILE A 213 -17.44 -1.74 0.23
C ILE A 213 -16.49 -1.36 -0.90
N ILE A 214 -15.19 -1.51 -0.67
CA ILE A 214 -14.15 -1.32 -1.67
C ILE A 214 -13.39 -2.64 -1.80
N VAL A 215 -13.43 -3.25 -2.98
CA VAL A 215 -12.60 -4.41 -3.31
C VAL A 215 -11.37 -3.90 -4.06
N ALA A 216 -10.20 -4.00 -3.46
CA ALA A 216 -9.01 -3.32 -3.96
C ALA A 216 -7.76 -4.18 -3.98
N SER A 217 -6.86 -3.91 -4.95
CA SER A 217 -5.56 -4.58 -4.98
C SER A 217 -4.61 -4.01 -3.92
N TYR A 218 -3.77 -4.86 -3.32
CA TYR A 218 -2.74 -4.43 -2.37
C TYR A 218 -1.87 -3.29 -2.91
N GLY A 219 -1.44 -3.39 -4.18
CA GLY A 219 -0.55 -2.39 -4.77
C GLY A 219 -1.18 -1.00 -4.90
N THR A 220 -2.49 -0.93 -5.00
CA THR A 220 -3.20 0.35 -5.15
C THR A 220 -3.42 1.05 -3.81
N PHE A 221 -3.66 0.29 -2.73
CA PHE A 221 -3.95 0.85 -1.41
C PHE A 221 -2.74 0.92 -0.47
N SER A 222 -1.66 0.18 -0.73
CA SER A 222 -0.42 0.29 0.05
C SER A 222 0.41 1.54 -0.28
N THR A 223 0.04 2.30 -1.30
CA THR A 223 0.78 3.49 -1.76
C THR A 223 -0.08 4.74 -1.68
N GLY A 224 -0.36 5.22 -0.46
CA GLY A 224 -0.80 6.59 -0.23
C GLY A 224 -2.29 6.91 -0.43
N ILE A 225 -3.19 5.91 -0.45
CA ILE A 225 -4.63 6.19 -0.36
C ILE A 225 -5.04 6.11 1.11
N ASN A 226 -5.20 7.26 1.73
CA ASN A 226 -5.75 7.37 3.08
C ASN A 226 -7.26 7.62 3.00
N ILE A 227 -8.07 6.67 3.47
CA ILE A 227 -9.52 6.84 3.65
C ILE A 227 -9.78 7.00 5.14
N ARG A 228 -10.03 8.22 5.58
CA ARG A 228 -10.22 8.55 7.00
C ARG A 228 -11.42 7.82 7.62
N ASN A 229 -12.47 7.59 6.83
CA ASN A 229 -13.71 6.93 7.28
C ASN A 229 -13.69 5.44 6.92
N LEU A 230 -12.61 4.72 7.22
CA LEU A 230 -12.49 3.27 7.02
C LEU A 230 -12.64 2.53 8.34
N HIS A 231 -13.58 1.57 8.40
CA HIS A 231 -13.92 0.87 9.63
C HIS A 231 -13.39 -0.56 9.66
N ASN A 232 -13.34 -1.24 8.51
CA ASN A 232 -12.92 -2.63 8.43
C ASN A 232 -11.94 -2.84 7.28
N VAL A 233 -10.92 -3.67 7.51
CA VAL A 233 -10.01 -4.15 6.46
C VAL A 233 -10.01 -5.68 6.48
N ILE A 234 -10.31 -6.30 5.34
CA ILE A 234 -10.30 -7.76 5.16
C ILE A 234 -9.16 -8.12 4.22
N PHE A 235 -8.17 -8.83 4.73
CA PHE A 235 -7.06 -9.36 3.95
C PHE A 235 -7.52 -10.65 3.25
N ALA A 236 -8.06 -10.52 2.03
CA ALA A 236 -8.62 -11.62 1.28
C ALA A 236 -7.58 -12.53 0.61
N SER A 237 -6.43 -12.01 0.22
CA SER A 237 -5.32 -12.80 -0.31
C SER A 237 -4.19 -12.92 0.68
N PRO A 238 -3.52 -14.09 0.78
CA PRO A 238 -2.31 -14.22 1.57
C PRO A 238 -1.18 -13.33 1.03
N THR A 239 -0.36 -12.80 1.92
CA THR A 239 0.87 -12.08 1.56
C THR A 239 1.96 -12.34 2.59
N LYS A 240 3.21 -12.51 2.14
CA LYS A 240 4.39 -12.63 3.02
C LYS A 240 5.02 -11.27 3.35
N SER A 241 4.55 -10.19 2.74
CA SER A 241 5.13 -8.86 2.92
C SER A 241 4.62 -8.18 4.19
N LYS A 242 5.42 -8.18 5.25
CA LYS A 242 5.16 -7.44 6.49
C LYS A 242 4.89 -5.96 6.22
N ILE A 243 5.72 -5.34 5.38
CA ILE A 243 5.59 -3.92 5.01
C ILE A 243 4.22 -3.65 4.38
N ARG A 244 3.80 -4.49 3.41
CA ARG A 244 2.50 -4.33 2.73
C ARG A 244 1.32 -4.42 3.70
N ILE A 245 1.38 -5.35 4.65
CA ILE A 245 0.34 -5.47 5.68
C ILE A 245 0.32 -4.21 6.56
N LEU A 246 1.47 -3.77 7.05
CA LEU A 246 1.55 -2.57 7.90
C LEU A 246 1.06 -1.31 7.18
N GLN A 247 1.46 -1.10 5.93
CA GLN A 247 1.00 0.04 5.11
C GLN A 247 -0.50 -0.02 4.79
N SER A 248 -1.12 -1.20 4.81
CA SER A 248 -2.57 -1.33 4.59
C SER A 248 -3.38 -1.08 5.87
N LEU A 249 -2.74 -1.00 7.02
CA LEU A 249 -3.38 -0.72 8.31
C LEU A 249 -3.26 0.77 8.73
N GLY A 250 -2.48 1.56 8.01
CA GLY A 250 -2.25 2.99 8.23
C GLY A 250 -0.93 3.26 8.88
#